data_e3ddae9137011dfb30d2af0f0296bba4
#
_entry.id   e3ddae9137011dfb30d2af0f0296bba4
#
_cell.length_a   1.000
_cell.length_b   1.000
_cell.length_c   1.000
_cell.angle_alpha   90.00
_cell.angle_beta   90.00
_cell.angle_gamma   90.00
#
_symmetry.space_group_name_H-M   'P 1'
#
loop_
_entity.id
_entity.type
_entity.pdbx_description
1 polymer ?
#
loop_
_entity_poly.entity_id
_entity_poly.type
_entity_poly.pdbx_seq_one_letter_code
_entity_poly.pdbx_strand_id
1 'polypeptide(L)'
;MEHKHAYRRKLPHYQWIGKTYFITFATDDRRVLTPHSRQLVLDTCLKGSGKRYQLRAVVVMPDHVHLILTPLDDGTGPISLPEILQEIKSVSAHRINKYLGRKGRLWQEESFDRAMRETENTRGRIEYILGNPVRAGLVRNPYDYTWLWTESTGEGARASKSSY
;
A
#
# COMPACT_ATOMS: atom_id res chain seq x y z
N MET A 1 9.76 -10.23 13.36
CA MET A 1 8.73 -10.06 14.40
C MET A 1 9.00 -8.92 15.36
N GLU A 2 10.23 -8.60 15.62
CA GLU A 2 10.60 -7.56 16.57
C GLU A 2 10.36 -6.13 16.10
N HIS A 3 10.16 -5.93 14.81
CA HIS A 3 10.04 -4.60 14.23
C HIS A 3 8.71 -3.89 14.54
N LYS A 4 7.68 -4.63 14.87
CA LYS A 4 6.35 -4.05 15.19
C LYS A 4 6.35 -3.25 16.48
N HIS A 5 7.30 -3.48 17.36
CA HIS A 5 7.35 -2.80 18.65
C HIS A 5 8.31 -1.61 18.68
N ALA A 6 9.25 -1.55 17.76
CA ALA A 6 10.32 -0.56 17.78
C ALA A 6 9.79 0.88 17.64
N TYR A 7 8.78 1.11 16.81
CA TYR A 7 8.26 2.46 16.63
C TYR A 7 7.10 2.82 17.56
N ARG A 8 6.57 1.88 18.34
CA ARG A 8 5.69 2.18 19.46
C ARG A 8 6.42 2.66 20.70
N ARG A 9 7.73 2.43 20.73
CA ARG A 9 8.54 2.75 21.90
C ARG A 9 9.05 4.17 21.79
N LYS A 10 8.92 4.90 22.80
CA LYS A 10 9.58 6.07 23.37
C LYS A 10 10.74 6.73 22.60
N LEU A 11 10.83 6.56 21.28
CA LEU A 11 11.77 7.30 20.47
C LEU A 11 11.25 8.74 20.29
N PRO A 12 12.13 9.74 20.31
CA PRO A 12 11.72 11.12 20.09
C PRO A 12 11.00 11.29 18.75
N HIS A 13 9.97 12.12 18.70
CA HIS A 13 9.14 12.37 17.52
C HIS A 13 9.96 12.65 16.27
N TYR A 14 11.03 13.43 16.38
CA TYR A 14 11.84 13.79 15.24
C TYR A 14 12.50 12.61 14.54
N GLN A 15 12.65 11.46 15.21
CA GLN A 15 13.23 10.24 14.61
C GLN A 15 12.25 9.52 13.70
N TRP A 16 10.97 9.83 13.82
CA TRP A 16 9.91 9.18 13.05
C TRP A 16 9.36 10.04 11.92
N ILE A 17 9.54 11.37 12.03
CA ILE A 17 9.03 12.33 11.04
C ILE A 17 9.72 12.08 9.71
N GLY A 18 8.92 11.87 8.67
CA GLY A 18 9.41 11.65 7.32
C GLY A 18 9.94 10.27 7.01
N LYS A 19 9.90 9.31 7.96
CA LYS A 19 10.27 7.92 7.65
C LYS A 19 9.29 7.31 6.69
N THR A 20 9.84 6.69 5.66
CA THR A 20 9.08 6.02 4.60
C THR A 20 9.23 4.50 4.77
N TYR A 21 8.14 3.78 4.56
CA TYR A 21 8.10 2.34 4.72
C TYR A 21 7.71 1.66 3.41
N PHE A 22 8.40 0.56 3.12
CA PHE A 22 8.00 -0.40 2.09
C PHE A 22 7.22 -1.51 2.77
N ILE A 23 6.03 -1.81 2.28
CA ILE A 23 5.08 -2.71 2.93
C ILE A 23 4.56 -3.72 1.92
N THR A 24 4.46 -4.98 2.34
CA THR A 24 3.82 -6.04 1.57
C THR A 24 2.84 -6.80 2.46
N PHE A 25 1.64 -7.02 1.99
CA PHE A 25 0.68 -7.92 2.63
C PHE A 25 -0.06 -8.75 1.58
N ALA A 26 -0.45 -9.95 1.96
CA ALA A 26 -1.02 -10.92 1.04
C ALA A 26 -2.39 -11.39 1.51
N THR A 27 -3.19 -11.89 0.55
CA THR A 27 -4.47 -12.51 0.87
C THR A 27 -4.28 -13.82 1.65
N ASP A 28 -5.26 -14.14 2.48
CA ASP A 28 -5.32 -15.42 3.17
C ASP A 28 -5.45 -16.54 2.14
N ASP A 29 -4.67 -17.61 2.31
CA ASP A 29 -4.59 -18.73 1.35
C ASP A 29 -4.22 -18.30 -0.08
N ARG A 30 -3.58 -17.14 -0.24
CA ARG A 30 -3.20 -16.60 -1.56
C ARG A 30 -4.39 -16.53 -2.52
N ARG A 31 -5.56 -16.26 -1.99
CA ARG A 31 -6.80 -16.08 -2.76
C ARG A 31 -6.64 -14.97 -3.78
N VAL A 32 -7.06 -15.24 -5.01
CA VAL A 32 -6.99 -14.25 -6.09
C VAL A 32 -8.13 -13.24 -5.93
N LEU A 33 -7.75 -11.97 -5.87
CA LEU A 33 -8.70 -10.86 -5.83
C LEU A 33 -9.33 -10.66 -7.22
N THR A 34 -10.64 -10.46 -7.25
CA THR A 34 -11.32 -10.08 -8.49
C THR A 34 -10.87 -8.67 -8.92
N PRO A 35 -11.06 -8.28 -10.19
CA PRO A 35 -10.76 -6.92 -10.64
C PRO A 35 -11.46 -5.85 -9.79
N HIS A 36 -12.71 -6.03 -9.45
CA HIS A 36 -13.44 -5.11 -8.59
C HIS A 36 -12.86 -5.04 -7.18
N SER A 37 -12.47 -6.20 -6.61
CA SER A 37 -11.82 -6.25 -5.30
C SER A 37 -10.47 -5.53 -5.29
N ARG A 38 -9.68 -5.65 -6.35
CA ARG A 38 -8.42 -4.90 -6.51
C ARG A 38 -8.68 -3.39 -6.52
N GLN A 39 -9.74 -2.96 -7.18
CA GLN A 39 -10.13 -1.56 -7.21
C GLN A 39 -10.52 -1.06 -5.82
N LEU A 40 -11.25 -1.85 -5.04
CA LEU A 40 -11.60 -1.50 -3.66
C LEU A 40 -10.36 -1.34 -2.77
N VAL A 41 -9.36 -2.18 -2.95
CA VAL A 41 -8.08 -2.06 -2.22
C VAL A 41 -7.37 -0.77 -2.61
N LEU A 42 -7.23 -0.51 -3.91
CA LEU A 42 -6.59 0.71 -4.42
C LEU A 42 -7.28 1.95 -3.89
N ASP A 43 -8.61 2.00 -3.97
CA ASP A 43 -9.40 3.13 -3.48
C ASP A 43 -9.20 3.36 -1.98
N THR A 44 -9.12 2.29 -1.21
CA THR A 44 -8.87 2.37 0.24
C THR A 44 -7.51 3.01 0.52
N CYS A 45 -6.47 2.58 -0.20
CA CYS A 45 -5.13 3.15 -0.05
C CYS A 45 -5.08 4.63 -0.44
N LEU A 46 -5.74 4.99 -1.54
CA LEU A 46 -5.79 6.37 -2.01
C LEU A 46 -6.55 7.30 -1.06
N LYS A 47 -7.66 6.83 -0.48
CA LYS A 47 -8.46 7.62 0.46
C LYS A 47 -7.73 7.97 1.75
N GLY A 48 -6.84 7.10 2.21
CA GLY A 48 -6.05 7.35 3.41
C GLY A 48 -4.92 8.33 3.21
N SER A 49 -4.50 8.54 1.95
CA SER A 49 -3.41 9.46 1.64
C SER A 49 -3.83 10.91 1.90
N GLY A 50 -2.95 11.64 2.57
CA GLY A 50 -3.19 13.02 2.99
C GLY A 50 -3.90 13.15 4.33
N LYS A 51 -4.39 12.06 4.90
CA LYS A 51 -5.09 12.03 6.21
C LYS A 51 -4.27 11.30 7.27
N ARG A 52 -3.85 10.10 6.96
CA ARG A 52 -3.13 9.22 7.89
C ARG A 52 -1.67 9.03 7.48
N TYR A 53 -1.41 9.11 6.21
CA TYR A 53 -0.08 8.92 5.62
C TYR A 53 -0.02 9.65 4.28
N GLN A 54 1.18 9.83 3.79
CA GLN A 54 1.43 10.26 2.41
C GLN A 54 1.74 9.00 1.60
N LEU A 55 0.86 8.66 0.67
CA LEU A 55 1.09 7.53 -0.23
C LEU A 55 2.12 7.92 -1.29
N ARG A 56 3.13 7.08 -1.48
CA ARG A 56 4.16 7.28 -2.51
C ARG A 56 3.92 6.40 -3.72
N ALA A 57 3.55 5.15 -3.47
CA ALA A 57 3.26 4.19 -4.52
C ALA A 57 2.42 3.06 -3.97
N VAL A 58 1.62 2.43 -4.82
CA VAL A 58 0.88 1.22 -4.50
C VAL A 58 0.66 0.40 -5.77
N VAL A 59 0.79 -0.91 -5.66
CA VAL A 59 0.37 -1.86 -6.69
C VAL A 59 -0.44 -2.96 -6.02
N VAL A 60 -1.65 -3.20 -6.53
CA VAL A 60 -2.51 -4.28 -6.05
C VAL A 60 -2.40 -5.44 -7.01
N MET A 61 -1.56 -6.40 -6.65
CA MET A 61 -1.37 -7.64 -7.40
C MET A 61 -2.57 -8.58 -7.18
N PRO A 62 -2.70 -9.68 -7.93
CA PRO A 62 -3.85 -10.58 -7.77
C PRO A 62 -4.03 -11.13 -6.36
N ASP A 63 -2.98 -11.37 -5.61
CA ASP A 63 -3.05 -12.01 -4.30
C ASP A 63 -2.20 -11.30 -3.22
N HIS A 64 -1.66 -10.13 -3.52
CA HIS A 64 -0.89 -9.33 -2.56
C HIS A 64 -0.81 -7.88 -2.99
N VAL A 65 -0.34 -7.05 -2.06
CA VAL A 65 -0.20 -5.62 -2.25
C VAL A 65 1.21 -5.20 -1.86
N HIS A 66 1.83 -4.35 -2.66
CA HIS A 66 3.02 -3.60 -2.27
C HIS A 66 2.68 -2.13 -2.20
N LEU A 67 3.10 -1.46 -1.15
CA LEU A 67 2.93 -0.02 -1.06
C LEU A 67 4.11 0.64 -0.37
N ILE A 68 4.30 1.90 -0.69
CA ILE A 68 5.28 2.78 -0.07
C ILE A 68 4.53 3.97 0.49
N LEU A 69 4.69 4.23 1.77
CA LEU A 69 4.02 5.35 2.44
C LEU A 69 4.88 5.97 3.53
N THR A 70 4.58 7.22 3.82
CA THR A 70 5.18 7.97 4.92
C THR A 70 4.06 8.34 5.91
N PRO A 71 4.06 7.83 7.14
CA PRO A 71 3.05 8.22 8.13
C PRO A 71 3.05 9.72 8.38
N LEU A 72 1.85 10.29 8.54
CA LEU A 72 1.68 11.68 8.91
C LEU A 72 1.65 11.83 10.43
N ASP A 73 1.94 13.05 10.90
CA ASP A 73 1.88 13.41 12.31
C ASP A 73 0.44 13.84 12.67
N ASP A 74 -0.07 13.36 13.80
CA ASP A 74 -1.42 13.70 14.29
C ASP A 74 -1.41 14.83 15.33
N GLY A 75 -0.24 15.47 15.54
CA GLY A 75 -0.04 16.49 16.55
C GLY A 75 0.65 15.97 17.81
N THR A 76 0.64 14.65 18.03
CA THR A 76 1.31 13.99 19.17
C THR A 76 2.51 13.15 18.70
N GLY A 77 2.67 12.99 17.41
CA GLY A 77 3.71 12.19 16.78
C GLY A 77 3.21 11.50 15.52
N PRO A 78 4.08 10.78 14.81
CA PRO A 78 3.66 10.05 13.62
C PRO A 78 2.63 8.99 13.99
N ILE A 79 1.61 8.86 13.17
CA ILE A 79 0.61 7.81 13.29
C ILE A 79 1.33 6.47 13.12
N SER A 80 1.04 5.51 14.00
CA SER A 80 1.77 4.25 14.00
C SER A 80 1.48 3.42 12.75
N LEU A 81 2.51 2.77 12.23
CA LEU A 81 2.36 1.90 11.06
C LEU A 81 1.36 0.75 11.28
N PRO A 82 1.34 0.06 12.45
CA PRO A 82 0.30 -0.95 12.68
C PRO A 82 -1.12 -0.41 12.60
N GLU A 83 -1.38 0.80 13.10
CA GLU A 83 -2.71 1.42 12.99
C GLU A 83 -3.07 1.67 11.52
N ILE A 84 -2.13 2.19 10.74
CA ILE A 84 -2.32 2.43 9.31
C ILE A 84 -2.64 1.13 8.59
N LEU A 85 -1.84 0.09 8.81
CA LEU A 85 -2.02 -1.21 8.16
C LEU A 85 -3.31 -1.88 8.58
N GLN A 86 -3.64 -1.84 9.87
CA GLN A 86 -4.89 -2.39 10.37
C GLN A 86 -6.09 -1.70 9.72
N GLU A 87 -6.05 -0.40 9.58
CA GLU A 87 -7.12 0.35 8.93
C GLU A 87 -7.27 -0.01 7.46
N ILE A 88 -6.16 -0.03 6.70
CA ILE A 88 -6.19 -0.41 5.28
C ILE A 88 -6.74 -1.82 5.12
N LYS A 89 -6.25 -2.77 5.90
CA LYS A 89 -6.67 -4.17 5.81
C LYS A 89 -8.12 -4.37 6.25
N SER A 90 -8.55 -3.75 7.34
CA SER A 90 -9.91 -3.91 7.84
C SER A 90 -10.95 -3.24 6.94
N VAL A 91 -10.68 -2.03 6.47
CA VAL A 91 -11.61 -1.30 5.58
C VAL A 91 -11.72 -2.01 4.24
N SER A 92 -10.61 -2.40 3.63
CA SER A 92 -10.64 -3.12 2.35
C SER A 92 -11.31 -4.48 2.47
N ALA A 93 -11.04 -5.23 3.54
CA ALA A 93 -11.67 -6.53 3.78
C ALA A 93 -13.19 -6.39 3.97
N HIS A 94 -13.63 -5.40 4.75
CA HIS A 94 -15.05 -5.14 4.95
C HIS A 94 -15.77 -4.84 3.64
N ARG A 95 -15.20 -3.99 2.82
CA ARG A 95 -15.76 -3.60 1.53
C ARG A 95 -15.83 -4.79 0.56
N ILE A 96 -14.75 -5.56 0.48
CA ILE A 96 -14.69 -6.73 -0.41
C ILE A 96 -15.67 -7.80 0.06
N ASN A 97 -15.70 -8.10 1.35
CA ASN A 97 -16.61 -9.09 1.90
C ASN A 97 -18.07 -8.71 1.67
N LYS A 98 -18.39 -7.43 1.83
CA LYS A 98 -19.75 -6.92 1.56
C LYS A 98 -20.12 -7.09 0.08
N TYR A 99 -19.19 -6.74 -0.82
CA TYR A 99 -19.41 -6.85 -2.26
C TYR A 99 -19.58 -8.31 -2.70
N LEU A 100 -18.77 -9.22 -2.15
CA LEU A 100 -18.79 -10.64 -2.53
C LEU A 100 -19.80 -11.45 -1.73
N GLY A 101 -20.48 -10.87 -0.74
CA GLY A 101 -21.39 -11.59 0.14
C GLY A 101 -20.69 -12.66 0.98
N ARG A 102 -19.41 -12.45 1.33
CA ARG A 102 -18.61 -13.40 2.10
C ARG A 102 -18.30 -12.86 3.50
N LYS A 103 -17.92 -13.77 4.38
CA LYS A 103 -17.46 -13.46 5.75
C LYS A 103 -16.08 -14.05 5.97
N GLY A 104 -15.42 -13.56 7.01
CA GLY A 104 -14.14 -14.10 7.44
C GLY A 104 -12.94 -13.31 6.93
N ARG A 105 -11.77 -13.85 7.22
CA ARG A 105 -10.49 -13.21 6.95
C ARG A 105 -10.25 -13.08 5.45
N LEU A 106 -9.83 -11.91 5.02
CA LEU A 106 -9.38 -11.67 3.65
C LEU A 106 -7.85 -11.66 3.55
N TRP A 107 -7.20 -10.99 4.49
CA TRP A 107 -5.75 -10.79 4.50
C TRP A 107 -5.08 -11.70 5.52
N GLN A 108 -3.84 -12.10 5.22
CA GLN A 108 -2.99 -12.76 6.22
C GLN A 108 -2.77 -11.79 7.38
N GLU A 109 -2.68 -12.34 8.59
CA GLU A 109 -2.44 -11.54 9.79
C GLU A 109 -1.11 -10.82 9.72
N GLU A 110 -0.07 -11.50 9.28
CA GLU A 110 1.27 -10.97 9.14
C GLU A 110 1.40 -10.07 7.91
N SER A 111 2.16 -9.01 8.05
CA SER A 111 2.57 -8.13 6.96
C SER A 111 4.08 -7.97 7.03
N PHE A 112 4.71 -7.86 5.88
CA PHE A 112 6.12 -7.48 5.81
C PHE A 112 6.19 -5.96 5.74
N ASP A 113 6.97 -5.35 6.63
CA ASP A 113 7.22 -3.92 6.59
C ASP A 113 8.69 -3.64 6.86
N ARG A 114 9.23 -2.65 6.17
CA ARG A 114 10.60 -2.23 6.33
C ARG A 114 10.70 -0.71 6.21
N ALA A 115 11.30 -0.08 7.25
CA ALA A 115 11.67 1.32 7.15
C ALA A 115 12.75 1.47 6.08
N MET A 116 12.56 2.40 5.16
CA MET A 116 13.56 2.69 4.15
C MET A 116 14.70 3.49 4.79
N ARG A 117 15.93 3.11 4.48
CA ARG A 117 17.11 3.83 4.95
C ARG A 117 17.20 5.19 4.26
N GLU A 118 17.79 6.16 4.94
CA GLU A 118 18.03 7.50 4.38
C GLU A 118 18.82 7.44 3.07
N THR A 119 19.73 6.47 2.95
CA THR A 119 20.53 6.23 1.77
C THR A 119 19.79 5.51 0.65
N GLU A 120 18.60 4.96 0.93
CA GLU A 120 17.82 4.27 -0.09
C GLU A 120 17.12 5.26 -0.99
N ASN A 121 17.27 5.03 -2.29
CA ASN A 121 16.57 5.81 -3.29
C ASN A 121 15.09 5.39 -3.33
N THR A 122 14.21 6.24 -2.81
CA THR A 122 12.75 6.04 -2.87
C THR A 122 12.29 5.80 -4.30
N ARG A 123 12.90 6.50 -5.26
CA ARG A 123 12.62 6.32 -6.69
C ARG A 123 12.90 4.89 -7.16
N GLY A 124 14.01 4.29 -6.73
CA GLY A 124 14.33 2.90 -7.07
C GLY A 124 13.30 1.91 -6.52
N ARG A 125 12.76 2.18 -5.34
CA ARG A 125 11.68 1.34 -4.76
C ARG A 125 10.37 1.54 -5.49
N ILE A 126 10.06 2.74 -5.91
CA ILE A 126 8.88 3.03 -6.75
C ILE A 126 9.02 2.29 -8.09
N GLU A 127 10.18 2.32 -8.70
CA GLU A 127 10.46 1.58 -9.95
C GLU A 127 10.29 0.07 -9.75
N TYR A 128 10.68 -0.46 -8.60
CA TYR A 128 10.44 -1.86 -8.26
C TYR A 128 8.94 -2.19 -8.26
N ILE A 129 8.13 -1.35 -7.66
CA ILE A 129 6.66 -1.50 -7.65
C ILE A 129 6.09 -1.41 -9.06
N LEU A 130 6.55 -0.45 -9.86
CA LEU A 130 6.14 -0.28 -11.25
C LEU A 130 6.44 -1.55 -12.09
N GLY A 131 7.58 -2.18 -11.85
CA GLY A 131 7.99 -3.38 -12.56
C GLY A 131 7.24 -4.66 -12.17
N ASN A 132 6.55 -4.67 -11.03
CA ASN A 132 5.89 -5.87 -10.50
C ASN A 132 4.89 -6.51 -11.48
N PRO A 133 3.91 -5.76 -12.05
CA PRO A 133 2.97 -6.38 -12.99
C PRO A 133 3.63 -6.88 -14.27
N VAL A 134 4.74 -6.26 -14.69
CA VAL A 134 5.50 -6.71 -15.85
C VAL A 134 6.24 -8.01 -15.53
N ARG A 135 6.94 -8.09 -14.41
CA ARG A 135 7.64 -9.30 -13.98
C ARG A 135 6.68 -10.47 -13.76
N ALA A 136 5.46 -10.19 -13.32
CA ALA A 136 4.42 -11.21 -13.14
C ALA A 136 3.75 -11.63 -14.46
N GLY A 137 4.10 -11.01 -15.58
CA GLY A 137 3.55 -11.33 -16.89
C GLY A 137 2.13 -10.84 -17.13
N LEU A 138 1.64 -9.89 -16.30
CA LEU A 138 0.27 -9.37 -16.39
C LEU A 138 0.12 -8.31 -17.46
N VAL A 139 1.15 -7.50 -17.69
CA VAL A 139 1.19 -6.44 -18.68
C VAL A 139 2.61 -6.34 -19.26
N ARG A 140 2.75 -5.73 -20.41
CA ARG A 140 4.07 -5.42 -21.02
C ARG A 140 4.60 -4.07 -20.55
N ASN A 141 3.70 -3.10 -20.37
CA ASN A 141 4.02 -1.77 -19.90
C ASN A 141 3.38 -1.57 -18.52
N PRO A 142 4.16 -1.11 -17.49
CA PRO A 142 3.61 -0.89 -16.14
C PRO A 142 2.37 -0.01 -16.12
N TYR A 143 2.32 0.99 -16.99
CA TYR A 143 1.21 1.95 -17.03
C TYR A 143 -0.09 1.36 -17.57
N ASP A 144 -0.04 0.19 -18.18
CA ASP A 144 -1.23 -0.54 -18.60
C ASP A 144 -1.89 -1.31 -17.45
N TYR A 145 -1.19 -1.47 -16.32
CA TYR A 145 -1.75 -2.14 -15.17
C TYR A 145 -2.68 -1.21 -14.39
N THR A 146 -3.96 -1.58 -14.32
CA THR A 146 -5.02 -0.72 -13.78
C THR A 146 -4.84 -0.38 -12.31
N TRP A 147 -4.37 -1.32 -11.50
CA TRP A 147 -4.31 -1.20 -10.04
C TRP A 147 -2.89 -0.85 -9.57
N LEU A 148 -2.36 0.18 -10.18
CA LEU A 148 -1.04 0.73 -9.89
C LEU A 148 -1.16 2.25 -9.84
N TRP A 149 -0.57 2.83 -8.80
CA TRP A 149 -0.50 4.28 -8.65
C TRP A 149 0.85 4.67 -8.05
N THR A 150 1.42 5.75 -8.54
CA THR A 150 2.59 6.38 -7.94
C THR A 150 2.39 7.89 -7.89
N GLU A 151 3.06 8.55 -6.97
CA GLU A 151 2.98 10.02 -6.85
C GLU A 151 3.49 10.75 -8.09
N SER A 152 4.43 10.12 -8.83
CA SER A 152 4.98 10.68 -10.06
C SER A 152 4.12 10.43 -11.29
N THR A 153 3.15 9.50 -11.23
CA THR A 153 2.29 9.13 -12.34
C THR A 153 0.82 9.50 -12.13
N GLY A 154 0.50 10.08 -10.96
CA GLY A 154 -0.87 10.28 -10.54
C GLY A 154 -1.75 11.01 -11.55
N GLU A 155 -1.25 12.06 -12.19
CA GLU A 155 -1.98 12.81 -13.20
C GLU A 155 -1.82 12.23 -14.60
N GLY A 156 -0.60 11.80 -14.96
CA GLY A 156 -0.30 11.26 -16.27
C GLY A 156 -0.97 9.93 -16.57
N ALA A 157 -1.05 9.04 -15.59
CA ALA A 157 -1.70 7.75 -15.74
C ALA A 157 -3.22 7.87 -15.91
N ARG A 158 -3.84 8.87 -15.30
CA ARG A 158 -5.27 9.16 -15.48
C ARG A 158 -5.58 9.70 -16.87
N ALA A 159 -4.71 10.55 -17.40
CA ALA A 159 -4.87 11.13 -18.73
C ALA A 159 -4.80 10.08 -19.83
N SER A 160 -3.92 9.09 -19.70
CA SER A 160 -3.78 8.02 -20.69
C SER A 160 -4.96 7.05 -20.71
N LYS A 161 -5.72 6.94 -19.62
CA LYS A 161 -6.91 6.07 -19.55
C LYS A 161 -8.19 6.72 -20.08
N SER A 162 -8.22 8.04 -20.16
CA SER A 162 -9.39 8.75 -20.71
C SER A 162 -9.40 8.81 -22.22
N SER A 163 -8.39 8.25 -22.89
CA SER A 163 -8.27 8.26 -24.36
C SER A 163 -8.76 6.97 -25.03
N TYR A 164 -9.40 6.07 -24.28
CA TYR A 164 -9.92 4.82 -24.84
C TYR A 164 -11.42 4.67 -24.53
#